data_0ddbec49619acd370583ee2b1387c51b
#
_entry.id   0ddbec49619acd370583ee2b1387c51b
#
_cell.length_a   1.000
_cell.length_b   1.000
_cell.length_c   1.000
_cell.angle_alpha   90.00
_cell.angle_beta   90.00
_cell.angle_gamma   90.00
#
_symmetry.space_group_name_H-M   'P 1'
#
loop_
_entity.id
_entity.type
_entity.pdbx_description
1 polymer ?
#
loop_
_entity_poly.entity_id
_entity_poly.type
_entity_poly.pdbx_seq_one_letter_code
_entity_poly.pdbx_strand_id
1 'polypeptide(L)'
;ILAEQGIYKETPALKAAHLESLKRHYGGIQSAFAQQFRIKGKAFHSESRDGNDGDDLTGRRVIHDLDTGDYEAVVRHTDSALFDAADGVGQVPEHPVVRVFDLSSHSFYWVHADNMEPYVYDESLRHKLVLPDTHRDLLDVLTTDLDAFVNDIIEAKSATNVILCKGVAGVGKTLTAEVYAELIKRPLYAMHAGTLGTTAEEIEKNLKMVFDRATRWDCVLLLDEADVFVVKRGDSIEQNAIVAVFLRVLEYTKALMFMTSNRASDIDEAIISRCAAIIEYTVPGAQDAAAIWKVMGAQFKAELSNDLIEQLVDLFPGIAPRDIKMLLRLALRVSKSHDEPLDVATFRRCAMFRAITIKADA
;
A
#
# COMPACT_ATOMS: atom_id res chain seq x y z
N ILE A 1 -36.93 -14.88 19.58
CA ILE A 1 -36.01 -16.05 19.54
C ILE A 1 -35.45 -16.24 18.13
N LEU A 2 -36.26 -16.49 17.07
CA LEU A 2 -35.72 -16.70 15.70
C LEU A 2 -35.06 -15.46 15.15
N ALA A 3 -35.63 -14.26 15.35
CA ALA A 3 -35.05 -13.02 14.91
C ALA A 3 -33.72 -12.65 15.65
N GLU A 4 -33.61 -13.05 16.91
CA GLU A 4 -32.36 -12.95 17.69
C GLU A 4 -31.24 -13.85 17.16
N GLN A 5 -31.62 -14.91 16.44
CA GLN A 5 -30.70 -15.81 15.76
C GLN A 5 -30.46 -15.45 14.28
N GLY A 6 -30.94 -14.27 13.84
CA GLY A 6 -30.81 -13.85 12.45
C GLY A 6 -31.76 -14.59 11.46
N ILE A 7 -32.75 -15.34 11.97
CA ILE A 7 -33.70 -16.09 11.14
C ILE A 7 -34.98 -15.26 10.98
N TYR A 8 -35.27 -14.83 9.77
CA TYR A 8 -36.41 -14.00 9.44
C TYR A 8 -37.36 -14.74 8.50
N LYS A 9 -38.67 -14.48 8.66
CA LYS A 9 -39.66 -14.96 7.70
C LYS A 9 -39.46 -14.25 6.38
N GLU A 10 -39.43 -14.99 5.27
CA GLU A 10 -39.41 -14.40 3.93
C GLU A 10 -40.62 -13.50 3.72
N THR A 11 -40.39 -12.28 3.34
CA THR A 11 -41.42 -11.34 2.88
C THR A 11 -41.12 -10.94 1.44
N PRO A 12 -42.13 -10.47 0.66
CA PRO A 12 -41.91 -9.98 -0.70
C PRO A 12 -40.84 -8.90 -0.78
N ALA A 13 -40.79 -8.01 0.22
CA ALA A 13 -39.79 -6.96 0.28
C ALA A 13 -38.37 -7.51 0.55
N LEU A 14 -38.22 -8.46 1.48
CA LEU A 14 -36.95 -9.09 1.76
C LEU A 14 -36.45 -9.89 0.54
N LYS A 15 -37.34 -10.62 -0.14
CA LYS A 15 -37.01 -11.36 -1.35
C LYS A 15 -36.55 -10.43 -2.48
N ALA A 16 -37.24 -9.30 -2.68
CA ALA A 16 -36.86 -8.31 -3.68
C ALA A 16 -35.48 -7.70 -3.38
N ALA A 17 -35.22 -7.31 -2.13
CA ALA A 17 -33.94 -6.79 -1.70
C ALA A 17 -32.80 -7.81 -1.88
N HIS A 18 -33.04 -9.08 -1.55
CA HIS A 18 -32.06 -10.15 -1.74
C HIS A 18 -31.75 -10.37 -3.23
N LEU A 19 -32.77 -10.40 -4.10
CA LEU A 19 -32.57 -10.53 -5.54
C LEU A 19 -31.82 -9.34 -6.14
N GLU A 20 -32.03 -8.14 -5.63
CA GLU A 20 -31.29 -6.96 -6.06
C GLU A 20 -29.81 -7.02 -5.62
N SER A 21 -29.54 -7.43 -4.39
CA SER A 21 -28.18 -7.69 -3.92
C SER A 21 -27.46 -8.77 -4.73
N LEU A 22 -28.16 -9.85 -5.09
CA LEU A 22 -27.61 -10.88 -5.96
C LEU A 22 -27.28 -10.34 -7.36
N LYS A 23 -28.18 -9.56 -7.97
CA LYS A 23 -27.91 -8.92 -9.27
C LYS A 23 -26.68 -8.02 -9.23
N ARG A 24 -26.52 -7.25 -8.15
CA ARG A 24 -25.37 -6.40 -7.95
C ARG A 24 -24.09 -7.23 -7.81
N HIS A 25 -24.12 -8.33 -7.04
CA HIS A 25 -23.01 -9.26 -6.88
C HIS A 25 -22.58 -9.84 -8.24
N TYR A 26 -23.52 -10.36 -9.03
CA TYR A 26 -23.21 -10.98 -10.33
C TYR A 26 -22.85 -9.95 -11.42
N GLY A 27 -23.58 -8.86 -11.48
CA GLY A 27 -23.43 -7.88 -12.56
C GLY A 27 -22.21 -6.98 -12.42
N GLY A 28 -21.69 -6.82 -11.22
CA GLY A 28 -20.62 -5.84 -10.95
C GLY A 28 -19.41 -6.41 -10.22
N ILE A 29 -19.64 -7.11 -9.12
CA ILE A 29 -18.56 -7.49 -8.21
C ILE A 29 -17.87 -8.78 -8.65
N GLN A 30 -18.62 -9.80 -9.03
CA GLN A 30 -18.06 -11.10 -9.40
C GLN A 30 -17.26 -11.06 -10.71
N SER A 31 -17.64 -10.18 -11.65
CA SER A 31 -16.91 -9.95 -12.90
C SER A 31 -15.63 -9.13 -12.70
N ALA A 32 -15.45 -8.54 -11.52
CA ALA A 32 -14.38 -7.60 -11.21
C ALA A 32 -13.29 -8.24 -10.33
N PHE A 33 -12.88 -9.46 -10.65
CA PHE A 33 -11.78 -10.14 -9.97
C PHE A 33 -10.52 -9.26 -9.92
N ALA A 34 -9.84 -9.29 -8.77
CA ALA A 34 -8.67 -8.46 -8.48
C ALA A 34 -8.90 -6.93 -8.49
N GLN A 35 -10.14 -6.47 -8.67
CA GLN A 35 -10.45 -5.06 -8.53
C GLN A 35 -10.40 -4.64 -7.05
N GLN A 36 -9.94 -3.41 -6.83
CA GLN A 36 -9.91 -2.81 -5.50
C GLN A 36 -11.26 -2.19 -5.15
N PHE A 37 -11.69 -2.41 -3.91
CA PHE A 37 -12.91 -1.85 -3.35
C PHE A 37 -12.64 -1.13 -2.03
N ARG A 38 -13.57 -0.28 -1.63
CA ARG A 38 -13.66 0.30 -0.30
C ARG A 38 -14.85 -0.29 0.43
N ILE A 39 -14.66 -0.67 1.69
CA ILE A 39 -15.73 -1.26 2.50
C ILE A 39 -16.50 -0.19 3.26
N LYS A 40 -17.81 -0.40 3.36
CA LYS A 40 -18.72 0.35 4.23
C LYS A 40 -19.32 -0.60 5.27
N GLY A 41 -18.88 -0.49 6.52
CA GLY A 41 -19.44 -1.27 7.62
C GLY A 41 -18.66 -2.52 7.98
N LYS A 42 -19.40 -3.53 8.46
CA LYS A 42 -18.84 -4.73 9.06
C LYS A 42 -18.47 -5.81 8.05
N ALA A 43 -17.46 -6.60 8.41
CA ALA A 43 -17.02 -7.78 7.71
C ALA A 43 -16.73 -8.90 8.71
N PHE A 44 -16.78 -10.13 8.25
CA PHE A 44 -16.51 -11.31 9.08
C PHE A 44 -15.16 -11.90 8.69
N HIS A 45 -14.28 -12.10 9.66
CA HIS A 45 -12.98 -12.73 9.40
C HIS A 45 -13.18 -14.15 8.87
N SER A 46 -12.47 -14.54 7.81
CA SER A 46 -12.70 -15.82 7.13
C SER A 46 -12.38 -17.04 7.99
N GLU A 47 -11.56 -16.89 9.01
CA GLU A 47 -11.14 -17.97 9.93
C GLU A 47 -11.93 -17.98 11.24
N SER A 48 -12.80 -16.99 11.49
CA SER A 48 -13.60 -16.93 12.71
C SER A 48 -14.71 -17.97 12.66
N ARG A 49 -14.64 -18.96 13.54
CA ARG A 49 -15.67 -20.00 13.73
C ARG A 49 -16.75 -19.58 14.73
N ASP A 50 -16.45 -18.59 15.55
CA ASP A 50 -17.36 -18.07 16.55
C ASP A 50 -18.14 -16.91 15.92
N GLY A 51 -19.48 -16.94 16.03
CA GLY A 51 -20.38 -15.93 15.48
C GLY A 51 -20.21 -14.55 16.14
N ASN A 52 -18.99 -14.04 16.06
CA ASN A 52 -18.62 -12.74 16.58
C ASN A 52 -19.23 -11.63 15.71
N ASP A 53 -19.51 -10.51 16.32
CA ASP A 53 -20.26 -9.34 15.79
C ASP A 53 -19.63 -8.67 14.55
N GLY A 54 -18.59 -9.27 13.96
CA GLY A 54 -17.85 -8.80 12.78
C GLY A 54 -16.96 -7.58 13.07
N ASP A 55 -15.88 -7.45 12.34
CA ASP A 55 -14.97 -6.31 12.43
C ASP A 55 -15.49 -5.13 11.61
N ASP A 56 -15.39 -3.92 12.11
CA ASP A 56 -15.69 -2.71 11.35
C ASP A 56 -14.53 -2.41 10.40
N LEU A 57 -14.74 -2.64 9.11
CA LEU A 57 -13.79 -2.35 8.04
C LEU A 57 -14.11 -1.06 7.28
N THR A 58 -14.95 -0.19 7.83
CA THR A 58 -15.35 1.06 7.18
C THR A 58 -14.14 1.88 6.70
N GLY A 59 -14.12 2.18 5.40
CA GLY A 59 -13.08 2.96 4.75
C GLY A 59 -11.83 2.16 4.37
N ARG A 60 -11.70 0.89 4.77
CA ARG A 60 -10.55 0.06 4.39
C ARG A 60 -10.59 -0.33 2.92
N ARG A 61 -9.40 -0.50 2.36
CA ARG A 61 -9.19 -0.92 0.98
C ARG A 61 -9.01 -2.44 0.93
N VAL A 62 -9.80 -3.08 0.09
CA VAL A 62 -9.78 -4.54 -0.06
C VAL A 62 -9.67 -4.91 -1.53
N ILE A 63 -9.19 -6.12 -1.79
CA ILE A 63 -9.18 -6.72 -3.13
C ILE A 63 -10.15 -7.90 -3.12
N HIS A 64 -10.99 -7.97 -4.15
CA HIS A 64 -11.81 -9.15 -4.41
C HIS A 64 -10.91 -10.28 -4.93
N ASP A 65 -10.67 -11.30 -4.12
CA ASP A 65 -9.83 -12.44 -4.47
C ASP A 65 -10.61 -13.74 -4.31
N LEU A 66 -10.84 -14.40 -5.44
CA LEU A 66 -11.45 -15.73 -5.53
C LEU A 66 -10.39 -16.85 -5.48
N ASP A 67 -9.27 -16.63 -4.80
CA ASP A 67 -8.27 -17.69 -4.66
C ASP A 67 -8.88 -18.94 -4.06
N THR A 68 -8.93 -19.97 -4.87
CA THR A 68 -9.64 -21.21 -4.60
C THR A 68 -8.95 -22.12 -3.59
N GLY A 69 -7.71 -21.84 -3.21
CA GLY A 69 -6.96 -22.70 -2.29
C GLY A 69 -7.67 -22.94 -0.95
N ASP A 70 -8.32 -21.89 -0.41
CA ASP A 70 -9.12 -21.99 0.82
C ASP A 70 -10.63 -22.12 0.56
N TYR A 71 -11.07 -21.89 -0.70
CA TYR A 71 -12.47 -21.96 -1.07
C TYR A 71 -13.04 -23.39 -0.95
N GLU A 72 -12.22 -24.39 -1.22
CA GLU A 72 -12.60 -25.79 -1.03
C GLU A 72 -12.99 -26.12 0.43
N ALA A 73 -12.37 -25.45 1.41
CA ALA A 73 -12.71 -25.70 2.83
C ALA A 73 -14.06 -25.09 3.21
N VAL A 74 -14.45 -23.98 2.62
CA VAL A 74 -15.74 -23.30 2.87
C VAL A 74 -16.87 -23.94 2.08
N VAL A 75 -16.62 -24.31 0.83
CA VAL A 75 -17.61 -24.99 -0.03
C VAL A 75 -17.93 -26.42 0.44
N ARG A 76 -17.00 -27.09 1.12
CA ARG A 76 -17.25 -28.42 1.72
C ARG A 76 -18.26 -28.40 2.87
N HIS A 77 -18.58 -27.22 3.42
CA HIS A 77 -19.59 -27.08 4.47
C HIS A 77 -20.93 -26.52 3.99
N THR A 78 -20.99 -25.98 2.79
CA THR A 78 -22.25 -25.64 2.13
C THR A 78 -22.55 -26.73 1.13
N ASP A 79 -23.65 -27.43 1.36
CA ASP A 79 -24.14 -28.61 0.65
C ASP A 79 -23.68 -28.68 -0.82
N SER A 80 -23.08 -29.83 -1.18
CA SER A 80 -22.73 -30.21 -2.56
C SER A 80 -23.89 -30.15 -3.55
N ALA A 81 -25.12 -30.04 -3.07
CA ALA A 81 -26.31 -29.86 -3.90
C ALA A 81 -26.40 -28.54 -4.67
N LEU A 82 -25.59 -27.50 -4.31
CA LEU A 82 -25.55 -26.24 -5.01
C LEU A 82 -24.77 -26.30 -6.33
N PHE A 83 -24.02 -27.38 -6.57
CA PHE A 83 -23.13 -27.48 -7.72
C PHE A 83 -23.63 -28.34 -8.88
N ASP A 84 -24.82 -28.95 -8.75
CA ASP A 84 -25.42 -29.85 -9.75
C ASP A 84 -26.50 -29.18 -10.61
N ALA A 85 -26.38 -27.89 -10.92
CA ALA A 85 -27.30 -27.27 -11.89
C ALA A 85 -26.93 -27.68 -13.31
N ALA A 86 -27.66 -28.63 -13.87
CA ALA A 86 -27.47 -29.22 -15.18
C ALA A 86 -27.70 -28.27 -16.39
N ASP A 87 -27.94 -26.97 -16.19
CA ASP A 87 -28.39 -26.06 -17.21
C ASP A 87 -27.44 -24.90 -17.59
N GLY A 88 -26.14 -25.05 -17.33
CA GLY A 88 -25.14 -24.11 -17.88
C GLY A 88 -25.23 -22.64 -17.42
N VAL A 89 -26.14 -22.32 -16.53
CA VAL A 89 -26.14 -21.05 -15.82
C VAL A 89 -25.16 -21.18 -14.69
N GLY A 90 -24.04 -20.46 -14.74
CA GLY A 90 -23.04 -20.44 -13.68
C GLY A 90 -23.72 -20.29 -12.33
N GLN A 91 -23.29 -21.10 -11.39
CA GLN A 91 -23.94 -21.27 -10.10
C GLN A 91 -24.08 -19.92 -9.39
N VAL A 92 -25.32 -19.58 -9.04
CA VAL A 92 -25.65 -18.37 -8.33
C VAL A 92 -25.44 -18.64 -6.84
N PRO A 93 -24.46 -18.02 -6.12
CA PRO A 93 -24.40 -18.16 -4.67
C PRO A 93 -25.75 -17.76 -4.07
N GLU A 94 -26.26 -18.53 -3.14
CA GLU A 94 -27.53 -18.24 -2.48
C GLU A 94 -27.47 -16.98 -1.60
N HIS A 95 -26.28 -16.44 -1.36
CA HIS A 95 -26.07 -15.25 -0.56
C HIS A 95 -25.08 -14.28 -1.21
N PRO A 96 -25.31 -12.96 -1.14
CA PRO A 96 -24.49 -11.93 -1.77
C PRO A 96 -23.25 -11.59 -0.93
N VAL A 97 -22.53 -12.60 -0.42
CA VAL A 97 -21.31 -12.43 0.38
C VAL A 97 -20.09 -12.72 -0.49
N VAL A 98 -19.10 -11.88 -0.40
CA VAL A 98 -17.87 -11.90 -1.22
C VAL A 98 -16.67 -12.06 -0.31
N ARG A 99 -15.73 -12.90 -0.69
CA ARG A 99 -14.44 -13.02 -0.03
C ARG A 99 -13.51 -11.93 -0.53
N VAL A 100 -12.95 -11.18 0.39
CA VAL A 100 -12.03 -10.07 0.10
C VAL A 100 -10.77 -10.16 0.94
N PHE A 101 -9.67 -9.65 0.41
CA PHE A 101 -8.41 -9.49 1.13
C PHE A 101 -8.24 -8.04 1.57
N ASP A 102 -8.12 -7.79 2.87
CA ASP A 102 -7.84 -6.45 3.41
C ASP A 102 -6.35 -6.13 3.27
N LEU A 103 -6.05 -5.08 2.51
CA LEU A 103 -4.69 -4.60 2.26
C LEU A 103 -4.00 -4.02 3.50
N SER A 104 -4.75 -3.75 4.57
CA SER A 104 -4.20 -3.15 5.80
C SER A 104 -3.84 -4.20 6.85
N SER A 105 -4.69 -5.22 7.05
CA SER A 105 -4.46 -6.30 8.02
C SER A 105 -3.83 -7.55 7.41
N HIS A 106 -3.75 -7.61 6.08
CA HIS A 106 -3.30 -8.77 5.31
C HIS A 106 -4.10 -10.05 5.60
N SER A 107 -5.39 -9.91 5.87
CA SER A 107 -6.30 -10.98 6.25
C SER A 107 -7.49 -11.05 5.30
N PHE A 108 -8.09 -12.24 5.21
CA PHE A 108 -9.30 -12.45 4.42
C PHE A 108 -10.55 -12.23 5.25
N TYR A 109 -11.55 -11.60 4.63
CA TYR A 109 -12.84 -11.32 5.21
C TYR A 109 -13.97 -11.69 4.26
N TRP A 110 -15.14 -11.97 4.84
CA TRP A 110 -16.40 -12.09 4.13
C TRP A 110 -17.19 -10.80 4.28
N VAL A 111 -17.57 -10.20 3.17
CA VAL A 111 -18.27 -8.91 3.11
C VAL A 111 -19.51 -9.03 2.27
N HIS A 112 -20.60 -8.42 2.74
CA HIS A 112 -21.81 -8.32 1.93
C HIS A 112 -21.57 -7.41 0.72
N ALA A 113 -22.04 -7.81 -0.46
CA ALA A 113 -21.81 -7.07 -1.71
C ALA A 113 -22.28 -5.60 -1.64
N ASP A 114 -23.35 -5.31 -0.91
CA ASP A 114 -23.87 -3.96 -0.71
C ASP A 114 -22.93 -3.05 0.10
N ASN A 115 -22.01 -3.64 0.86
CA ASN A 115 -21.01 -2.92 1.63
C ASN A 115 -19.72 -2.65 0.85
N MET A 116 -19.67 -3.01 -0.43
CA MET A 116 -18.51 -2.82 -1.30
C MET A 116 -18.76 -1.70 -2.30
N GLU A 117 -17.84 -0.74 -2.34
CA GLU A 117 -17.82 0.31 -3.36
C GLU A 117 -16.52 0.22 -4.16
N PRO A 118 -16.59 0.36 -5.50
CA PRO A 118 -15.39 0.45 -6.31
C PRO A 118 -14.47 1.53 -5.79
N TYR A 119 -13.18 1.23 -5.69
CA TYR A 119 -12.19 2.22 -5.26
C TYR A 119 -11.98 3.27 -6.35
N VAL A 120 -11.98 4.52 -5.94
CA VAL A 120 -11.69 5.66 -6.83
C VAL A 120 -10.27 6.13 -6.55
N TYR A 121 -9.39 5.97 -7.53
CA TYR A 121 -8.00 6.39 -7.44
C TYR A 121 -7.87 7.92 -7.48
N ASP A 122 -6.95 8.46 -6.66
CA ASP A 122 -6.72 9.92 -6.54
C ASP A 122 -5.49 10.36 -7.35
N GLU A 123 -5.70 10.71 -8.60
CA GLU A 123 -4.64 11.23 -9.47
C GLU A 123 -4.08 12.59 -8.99
N SER A 124 -4.81 13.32 -8.13
CA SER A 124 -4.35 14.60 -7.58
C SER A 124 -3.14 14.46 -6.66
N LEU A 125 -2.85 13.25 -6.18
CA LEU A 125 -1.68 12.97 -5.36
C LEU A 125 -0.35 13.26 -6.08
N ARG A 126 -0.34 13.27 -7.41
CA ARG A 126 0.82 13.70 -8.20
C ARG A 126 1.34 15.07 -7.77
N HIS A 127 0.45 16.01 -7.51
CA HIS A 127 0.79 17.36 -7.08
C HIS A 127 1.31 17.46 -5.64
N LYS A 128 1.09 16.40 -4.85
CA LYS A 128 1.55 16.32 -3.46
C LYS A 128 2.94 15.69 -3.33
N LEU A 129 3.42 15.05 -4.40
CA LEU A 129 4.74 14.41 -4.44
C LEU A 129 5.76 15.37 -5.07
N VAL A 130 6.67 15.88 -4.23
CA VAL A 130 7.78 16.72 -4.69
C VAL A 130 8.98 15.81 -4.92
N LEU A 131 9.37 15.67 -6.18
CA LEU A 131 10.52 14.91 -6.65
C LEU A 131 11.29 15.74 -7.68
N PRO A 132 12.62 15.56 -7.79
CA PRO A 132 13.39 16.05 -8.91
C PRO A 132 12.79 15.58 -10.24
N ASP A 133 12.80 16.44 -11.26
CA ASP A 133 12.19 16.13 -12.57
C ASP A 133 12.76 14.85 -13.19
N THR A 134 14.07 14.62 -13.05
CA THR A 134 14.74 13.40 -13.55
C THR A 134 14.21 12.12 -12.89
N HIS A 135 13.89 12.17 -11.61
CA HIS A 135 13.30 11.01 -10.90
C HIS A 135 11.85 10.80 -11.33
N ARG A 136 11.10 11.88 -11.51
CA ARG A 136 9.72 11.84 -11.98
C ARG A 136 9.62 11.26 -13.37
N ASP A 137 10.40 11.74 -14.33
CA ASP A 137 10.43 11.26 -15.70
C ASP A 137 10.78 9.78 -15.78
N LEU A 138 11.79 9.35 -15.02
CA LEU A 138 12.17 7.94 -14.94
C LEU A 138 11.03 7.07 -14.40
N LEU A 139 10.39 7.48 -13.30
CA LEU A 139 9.28 6.75 -12.69
C LEU A 139 8.07 6.70 -13.61
N ASP A 140 7.74 7.79 -14.29
CA ASP A 140 6.65 7.86 -15.26
C ASP A 140 6.89 6.84 -16.40
N VAL A 141 8.09 6.73 -16.94
CA VAL A 141 8.44 5.74 -17.96
C VAL A 141 8.32 4.32 -17.42
N LEU A 142 8.92 4.02 -16.26
CA LEU A 142 8.96 2.67 -15.68
C LEU A 142 7.59 2.17 -15.23
N THR A 143 6.64 3.06 -14.95
CA THR A 143 5.31 2.69 -14.48
C THR A 143 4.25 2.66 -15.58
N THR A 144 4.49 3.33 -16.70
CA THR A 144 3.50 3.44 -17.79
C THR A 144 3.60 2.28 -18.79
N ASP A 145 4.79 1.79 -19.06
CA ASP A 145 5.03 0.81 -20.15
C ASP A 145 5.63 -0.49 -19.59
N LEU A 146 4.89 -1.13 -18.70
CA LEU A 146 5.33 -2.36 -18.02
C LEU A 146 5.53 -3.53 -18.98
N ASP A 147 4.82 -3.55 -20.10
CA ASP A 147 4.87 -4.62 -21.10
C ASP A 147 6.01 -4.44 -22.13
N ALA A 148 6.55 -3.23 -22.27
CA ALA A 148 7.59 -2.95 -23.25
C ALA A 148 8.91 -3.69 -22.99
N PHE A 149 9.13 -4.13 -21.76
CA PHE A 149 10.36 -4.83 -21.33
C PHE A 149 10.19 -6.34 -21.16
N VAL A 150 9.06 -6.92 -21.56
CA VAL A 150 8.73 -8.34 -21.35
C VAL A 150 9.50 -9.29 -22.28
N ASN A 151 10.16 -8.80 -23.33
CA ASN A 151 10.87 -9.62 -24.30
C ASN A 151 12.35 -9.82 -23.90
N ASP A 152 12.61 -10.65 -22.91
CA ASP A 152 13.96 -11.18 -22.71
C ASP A 152 14.20 -12.41 -23.64
N ILE A 153 15.46 -12.65 -23.98
CA ILE A 153 15.89 -13.73 -24.92
C ILE A 153 15.42 -15.11 -24.44
N ILE A 154 15.10 -15.28 -23.18
CA ILE A 154 14.57 -16.51 -22.58
C ILE A 154 13.20 -16.20 -21.97
N GLU A 155 12.13 -16.76 -22.53
CA GLU A 155 10.73 -16.56 -22.13
C GLU A 155 10.42 -16.79 -20.62
N ALA A 156 11.32 -17.39 -19.84
CA ALA A 156 11.15 -17.68 -18.43
C ALA A 156 11.80 -16.67 -17.46
N LYS A 157 12.69 -15.79 -17.95
CA LYS A 157 13.28 -14.72 -17.15
C LYS A 157 12.62 -13.40 -17.53
N SER A 158 11.63 -12.99 -16.75
CA SER A 158 11.02 -11.67 -16.91
C SER A 158 12.03 -10.58 -16.56
N ALA A 159 12.09 -9.52 -17.35
CA ALA A 159 12.74 -8.28 -16.93
C ALA A 159 12.12 -7.88 -15.59
N THR A 160 12.94 -7.76 -14.56
CA THR A 160 12.45 -7.45 -13.21
C THR A 160 11.99 -6.00 -13.18
N ASN A 161 10.68 -5.79 -12.98
CA ASN A 161 10.09 -4.45 -12.78
C ASN A 161 10.30 -3.98 -11.33
N VAL A 162 11.54 -4.05 -10.83
CA VAL A 162 11.90 -3.71 -9.46
C VAL A 162 12.58 -2.35 -9.41
N ILE A 163 12.03 -1.46 -8.62
CA ILE A 163 12.55 -0.11 -8.38
C ILE A 163 13.04 -0.04 -6.93
N LEU A 164 14.33 0.17 -6.74
CA LEU A 164 14.93 0.34 -5.41
C LEU A 164 15.01 1.83 -5.06
N CYS A 165 14.27 2.24 -4.04
CA CYS A 165 14.30 3.58 -3.46
C CYS A 165 15.19 3.59 -2.22
N LYS A 166 16.41 4.12 -2.30
CA LYS A 166 17.35 4.19 -1.18
C LYS A 166 17.57 5.61 -0.69
N GLY A 167 17.96 5.79 0.56
CA GLY A 167 18.28 7.11 1.13
C GLY A 167 17.86 7.21 2.59
N VAL A 168 18.13 8.35 3.21
CA VAL A 168 17.83 8.58 4.63
C VAL A 168 16.34 8.44 4.95
N ALA A 169 16.01 8.25 6.22
CA ALA A 169 14.61 8.11 6.63
C ALA A 169 13.83 9.42 6.44
N GLY A 170 12.54 9.32 6.06
CA GLY A 170 11.64 10.47 6.01
C GLY A 170 11.69 11.33 4.75
N VAL A 171 12.46 10.95 3.72
CA VAL A 171 12.61 11.70 2.47
C VAL A 171 11.54 11.40 1.41
N GLY A 172 10.59 10.48 1.67
CA GLY A 172 9.45 10.23 0.78
C GLY A 172 9.50 8.93 -0.02
N LYS A 173 10.44 8.02 0.24
CA LYS A 173 10.57 6.73 -0.48
C LYS A 173 9.26 5.93 -0.55
N THR A 174 8.66 5.65 0.59
CA THR A 174 7.37 4.94 0.72
C THR A 174 6.24 5.72 0.04
N LEU A 175 6.18 7.04 0.24
CA LEU A 175 5.17 7.92 -0.36
C LEU A 175 5.20 7.84 -1.90
N THR A 176 6.37 7.69 -2.50
CA THR A 176 6.48 7.55 -3.96
C THR A 176 5.74 6.32 -4.46
N ALA A 177 5.93 5.15 -3.85
CA ALA A 177 5.21 3.93 -4.22
C ALA A 177 3.69 4.10 -4.05
N GLU A 178 3.25 4.73 -2.95
CA GLU A 178 1.84 5.02 -2.69
C GLU A 178 1.23 5.91 -3.78
N VAL A 179 1.91 6.99 -4.14
CA VAL A 179 1.43 7.93 -5.16
C VAL A 179 1.41 7.28 -6.54
N TYR A 180 2.48 6.55 -6.91
CA TYR A 180 2.54 5.91 -8.22
C TYR A 180 1.49 4.79 -8.39
N ALA A 181 1.18 4.03 -7.34
CA ALA A 181 0.08 3.06 -7.37
C ALA A 181 -1.27 3.74 -7.68
N GLU A 182 -1.53 4.91 -7.10
CA GLU A 182 -2.74 5.70 -7.39
C GLU A 182 -2.75 6.23 -8.84
N LEU A 183 -1.60 6.72 -9.34
CA LEU A 183 -1.48 7.28 -10.70
C LEU A 183 -1.71 6.24 -11.79
N ILE A 184 -1.16 5.04 -11.62
CA ILE A 184 -1.31 3.94 -12.58
C ILE A 184 -2.58 3.11 -12.35
N LYS A 185 -3.39 3.50 -11.35
CA LYS A 185 -4.68 2.87 -11.01
C LYS A 185 -4.56 1.39 -10.68
N ARG A 186 -3.51 1.02 -9.95
CA ARG A 186 -3.30 -0.34 -9.45
C ARG A 186 -3.36 -0.37 -7.92
N PRO A 187 -3.87 -1.46 -7.34
CA PRO A 187 -3.84 -1.61 -5.89
C PRO A 187 -2.41 -1.56 -5.36
N LEU A 188 -2.19 -0.98 -4.19
CA LEU A 188 -0.91 -1.04 -3.49
C LEU A 188 -0.94 -2.15 -2.44
N TYR A 189 -0.12 -3.17 -2.63
CA TYR A 189 0.12 -4.22 -1.64
C TYR A 189 1.42 -3.91 -0.89
N ALA A 190 1.30 -3.28 0.27
CA ALA A 190 2.44 -2.85 1.07
C ALA A 190 2.77 -3.87 2.16
N MET A 191 4.03 -4.29 2.21
CA MET A 191 4.57 -5.24 3.20
C MET A 191 5.80 -4.65 3.87
N HIS A 192 5.93 -4.84 5.17
CA HIS A 192 7.19 -4.62 5.86
C HIS A 192 8.07 -5.87 5.79
N ALA A 193 9.36 -5.69 5.53
CA ALA A 193 10.31 -6.80 5.48
C ALA A 193 10.27 -7.69 6.74
N GLY A 194 10.11 -7.09 7.91
CA GLY A 194 10.04 -7.81 9.18
C GLY A 194 8.82 -8.72 9.38
N THR A 195 7.76 -8.57 8.58
CA THR A 195 6.57 -9.42 8.68
C THR A 195 6.69 -10.73 7.88
N LEU A 196 7.75 -10.86 7.08
CA LEU A 196 7.96 -12.04 6.23
C LEU A 196 8.53 -13.25 6.97
N GLY A 197 8.95 -13.10 8.22
CA GLY A 197 9.51 -14.16 9.04
C GLY A 197 10.93 -13.89 9.48
N THR A 198 11.50 -14.82 10.24
CA THR A 198 12.85 -14.71 10.81
C THR A 198 13.82 -15.75 10.25
N THR A 199 13.30 -16.84 9.71
CA THR A 199 14.09 -17.92 9.09
C THR A 199 14.04 -17.83 7.56
N ALA A 200 15.10 -18.30 6.90
CA ALA A 200 15.16 -18.31 5.43
C ALA A 200 14.00 -19.11 4.79
N GLU A 201 13.54 -20.19 5.44
CA GLU A 201 12.44 -21.03 4.98
C GLU A 201 11.09 -20.33 5.08
N GLU A 202 10.80 -19.67 6.21
CA GLU A 202 9.58 -18.87 6.40
C GLU A 202 9.54 -17.72 5.39
N ILE A 203 10.66 -17.02 5.25
CA ILE A 203 10.80 -15.89 4.31
C ILE A 203 10.55 -16.37 2.88
N GLU A 204 11.10 -17.50 2.47
CA GLU A 204 10.86 -18.05 1.12
C GLU A 204 9.38 -18.34 0.87
N LYS A 205 8.74 -19.04 1.80
CA LYS A 205 7.33 -19.38 1.72
C LYS A 205 6.45 -18.13 1.63
N ASN A 206 6.69 -17.17 2.51
CA ASN A 206 5.88 -15.95 2.58
C ASN A 206 6.14 -15.02 1.38
N LEU A 207 7.37 -14.89 0.92
CA LEU A 207 7.70 -14.13 -0.30
C LEU A 207 7.01 -14.71 -1.53
N LYS A 208 7.05 -16.03 -1.73
CA LYS A 208 6.35 -16.68 -2.84
C LYS A 208 4.87 -16.36 -2.82
N MET A 209 4.21 -16.52 -1.66
CA MET A 209 2.80 -16.20 -1.50
C MET A 209 2.49 -14.73 -1.80
N VAL A 210 3.33 -13.80 -1.32
CA VAL A 210 3.18 -12.36 -1.59
C VAL A 210 3.34 -12.04 -3.06
N PHE A 211 4.35 -12.61 -3.74
CA PHE A 211 4.60 -12.37 -5.16
C PHE A 211 3.53 -12.99 -6.06
N ASP A 212 3.04 -14.17 -5.72
CA ASP A 212 1.93 -14.81 -6.42
C ASP A 212 0.66 -13.95 -6.33
N ARG A 213 0.34 -13.43 -5.14
CA ARG A 213 -0.76 -12.50 -4.94
C ARG A 213 -0.56 -11.22 -5.73
N ALA A 214 0.62 -10.61 -5.63
CA ALA A 214 0.94 -9.37 -6.33
C ALA A 214 0.78 -9.50 -7.85
N THR A 215 1.23 -10.62 -8.42
CA THR A 215 1.09 -10.93 -9.84
C THR A 215 -0.37 -11.17 -10.21
N ARG A 216 -1.09 -11.99 -9.43
CA ARG A 216 -2.48 -12.34 -9.68
C ARG A 216 -3.42 -11.13 -9.59
N TRP A 217 -3.15 -10.21 -8.65
CA TRP A 217 -3.95 -9.00 -8.47
C TRP A 217 -3.51 -7.83 -9.34
N ASP A 218 -2.46 -8.00 -10.14
CA ASP A 218 -1.87 -6.92 -10.94
C ASP A 218 -1.62 -5.65 -10.11
N CYS A 219 -1.11 -5.83 -8.90
CA CYS A 219 -0.90 -4.74 -7.97
C CYS A 219 0.54 -4.23 -7.98
N VAL A 220 0.73 -3.02 -7.46
CA VAL A 220 2.05 -2.51 -7.08
C VAL A 220 2.42 -3.14 -5.75
N LEU A 221 3.51 -3.89 -5.71
CA LEU A 221 4.06 -4.43 -4.47
C LEU A 221 5.05 -3.43 -3.87
N LEU A 222 4.82 -3.04 -2.62
CA LEU A 222 5.79 -2.27 -1.84
C LEU A 222 6.40 -3.15 -0.76
N LEU A 223 7.70 -3.37 -0.84
CA LEU A 223 8.48 -3.96 0.24
C LEU A 223 9.19 -2.85 1.01
N ASP A 224 8.57 -2.42 2.10
CA ASP A 224 9.07 -1.31 2.92
C ASP A 224 10.12 -1.79 3.92
N GLU A 225 11.16 -0.97 4.14
CA GLU A 225 12.28 -1.28 5.02
C GLU A 225 12.98 -2.61 4.66
N ALA A 226 13.24 -2.82 3.37
CA ALA A 226 13.85 -4.03 2.83
C ALA A 226 15.33 -4.22 3.21
N ASP A 227 15.84 -3.48 4.20
CA ASP A 227 17.24 -3.44 4.61
C ASP A 227 17.86 -4.82 4.86
N VAL A 228 17.05 -5.75 5.42
CA VAL A 228 17.47 -7.13 5.68
C VAL A 228 17.75 -7.92 4.41
N PHE A 229 17.02 -7.64 3.32
CA PHE A 229 17.13 -8.38 2.06
C PHE A 229 18.17 -7.78 1.11
N VAL A 230 18.45 -6.49 1.24
CA VAL A 230 19.34 -5.78 0.30
C VAL A 230 20.78 -5.63 0.81
N VAL A 231 21.03 -5.95 2.08
CA VAL A 231 22.37 -5.80 2.67
C VAL A 231 23.40 -6.68 1.98
N LYS A 232 24.60 -6.15 1.81
CA LYS A 232 25.75 -6.90 1.28
C LYS A 232 26.04 -8.13 2.14
N ARG A 233 26.22 -9.25 1.48
CA ARG A 233 26.60 -10.52 2.14
C ARG A 233 27.94 -10.38 2.85
N GLY A 234 28.01 -10.94 4.05
CA GLY A 234 29.18 -10.89 4.94
C GLY A 234 29.42 -12.21 5.64
N ASP A 235 29.89 -12.15 6.88
CA ASP A 235 30.29 -13.34 7.65
C ASP A 235 29.09 -14.14 8.23
N SER A 236 27.89 -13.53 8.31
CA SER A 236 26.69 -14.20 8.84
C SER A 236 26.09 -15.16 7.82
N ILE A 237 26.13 -16.45 8.11
CA ILE A 237 25.53 -17.50 7.27
C ILE A 237 24.01 -17.31 7.16
N GLU A 238 23.33 -16.97 8.25
CA GLU A 238 21.89 -16.76 8.28
C GLU A 238 21.48 -15.58 7.40
N GLN A 239 22.19 -14.45 7.53
CA GLN A 239 21.94 -13.27 6.71
C GLN A 239 22.19 -13.56 5.22
N ASN A 240 23.27 -14.27 4.90
CA ASN A 240 23.59 -14.66 3.54
C ASN A 240 22.52 -15.60 2.94
N ALA A 241 21.94 -16.50 3.75
CA ALA A 241 20.86 -17.39 3.34
C ALA A 241 19.58 -16.59 3.02
N ILE A 242 19.23 -15.59 3.84
CA ILE A 242 18.09 -14.71 3.61
C ILE A 242 18.25 -13.95 2.29
N VAL A 243 19.40 -13.31 2.05
CA VAL A 243 19.68 -12.59 0.79
C VAL A 243 19.64 -13.53 -0.41
N ALA A 244 20.18 -14.74 -0.29
CA ALA A 244 20.18 -15.72 -1.37
C ALA A 244 18.75 -16.20 -1.72
N VAL A 245 17.90 -16.42 -0.71
CA VAL A 245 16.49 -16.77 -0.89
C VAL A 245 15.76 -15.62 -1.59
N PHE A 246 15.95 -14.40 -1.12
CA PHE A 246 15.32 -13.22 -1.71
C PHE A 246 15.72 -13.05 -3.18
N LEU A 247 17.01 -13.13 -3.51
CA LEU A 247 17.51 -13.06 -4.88
C LEU A 247 16.88 -14.10 -5.79
N ARG A 248 16.73 -15.34 -5.28
CA ARG A 248 16.11 -16.42 -6.05
C ARG A 248 14.64 -16.16 -6.33
N VAL A 249 13.87 -15.70 -5.33
CA VAL A 249 12.43 -15.46 -5.50
C VAL A 249 12.19 -14.22 -6.37
N LEU A 250 13.06 -13.21 -6.26
CA LEU A 250 12.98 -11.99 -7.04
C LEU A 250 13.07 -12.23 -8.57
N GLU A 251 13.82 -13.25 -9.01
CA GLU A 251 13.95 -13.59 -10.44
C GLU A 251 12.63 -14.02 -11.11
N TYR A 252 11.65 -14.44 -10.34
CA TYR A 252 10.37 -14.95 -10.86
C TYR A 252 9.21 -13.97 -10.69
N THR A 253 9.43 -12.80 -10.09
CA THR A 253 8.35 -11.83 -9.93
C THR A 253 8.09 -11.06 -11.21
N LYS A 254 6.79 -10.97 -11.59
CA LYS A 254 6.33 -10.18 -12.74
C LYS A 254 5.65 -8.87 -12.32
N ALA A 255 5.37 -8.74 -11.02
CA ALA A 255 4.71 -7.56 -10.48
C ALA A 255 5.65 -6.35 -10.49
N LEU A 256 5.07 -5.15 -10.69
CA LEU A 256 5.80 -3.91 -10.42
C LEU A 256 6.08 -3.82 -8.92
N MET A 257 7.34 -3.72 -8.55
CA MET A 257 7.78 -3.74 -7.16
C MET A 257 8.61 -2.52 -6.80
N PHE A 258 8.22 -1.85 -5.74
CA PHE A 258 9.05 -0.86 -5.07
C PHE A 258 9.69 -1.48 -3.82
N MET A 259 10.98 -1.31 -3.68
CA MET A 259 11.70 -1.63 -2.44
C MET A 259 12.20 -0.33 -1.83
N THR A 260 12.04 -0.16 -0.53
CA THR A 260 12.63 0.97 0.18
C THR A 260 13.76 0.49 1.09
N SER A 261 14.85 1.27 1.16
CA SER A 261 15.96 1.02 2.05
C SER A 261 16.47 2.32 2.66
N ASN A 262 16.81 2.27 3.94
CA ASN A 262 17.51 3.36 4.63
C ASN A 262 19.04 3.26 4.48
N ARG A 263 19.53 2.20 3.82
CA ARG A 263 20.96 2.00 3.57
C ARG A 263 21.37 2.74 2.30
N ALA A 264 22.36 3.60 2.42
CA ALA A 264 22.88 4.37 1.27
C ALA A 264 23.94 3.59 0.48
N SER A 265 24.79 2.78 1.14
CA SER A 265 26.03 2.23 0.58
C SER A 265 26.20 0.72 0.61
N ASP A 266 25.54 0.01 1.54
CA ASP A 266 25.85 -1.41 1.81
C ASP A 266 24.86 -2.36 1.11
N ILE A 267 24.55 -2.08 -0.15
CA ILE A 267 23.60 -2.88 -0.93
C ILE A 267 24.38 -3.93 -1.72
N ASP A 268 23.88 -5.18 -1.71
CA ASP A 268 24.47 -6.29 -2.44
C ASP A 268 24.38 -6.05 -3.96
N GLU A 269 25.49 -6.25 -4.67
CA GLU A 269 25.58 -6.01 -6.13
C GLU A 269 24.61 -6.88 -6.92
N ALA A 270 24.30 -8.10 -6.42
CA ALA A 270 23.32 -8.96 -7.06
C ALA A 270 21.88 -8.43 -6.95
N ILE A 271 21.55 -7.65 -5.91
CA ILE A 271 20.28 -6.92 -5.82
C ILE A 271 20.27 -5.78 -6.84
N ILE A 272 21.36 -4.99 -6.89
CA ILE A 272 21.51 -3.89 -7.84
C ILE A 272 21.29 -4.35 -9.28
N SER A 273 21.89 -5.46 -9.65
CA SER A 273 21.79 -6.02 -11.02
C SER A 273 20.40 -6.52 -11.41
N ARG A 274 19.51 -6.72 -10.42
CA ARG A 274 18.11 -7.16 -10.63
C ARG A 274 17.10 -6.02 -10.56
N CYS A 275 17.55 -4.83 -10.22
CA CYS A 275 16.67 -3.66 -10.21
C CYS A 275 16.61 -3.04 -11.62
N ALA A 276 15.40 -2.74 -12.10
CA ALA A 276 15.19 -1.95 -13.30
C ALA A 276 15.71 -0.51 -13.10
N ALA A 277 15.57 0.02 -11.89
CA ALA A 277 16.11 1.33 -11.52
C ALA A 277 16.48 1.40 -10.04
N ILE A 278 17.43 2.28 -9.73
CA ILE A 278 17.81 2.66 -8.37
C ILE A 278 17.63 4.15 -8.25
N ILE A 279 16.75 4.58 -7.36
CA ILE A 279 16.47 5.98 -7.08
C ILE A 279 17.07 6.34 -5.73
N GLU A 280 18.00 7.29 -5.75
CA GLU A 280 18.62 7.78 -4.54
C GLU A 280 17.92 9.03 -4.04
N TYR A 281 17.30 8.92 -2.87
CA TYR A 281 16.63 10.03 -2.20
C TYR A 281 17.60 10.75 -1.26
N THR A 282 17.78 12.01 -1.51
CA THR A 282 18.54 12.92 -0.65
C THR A 282 17.59 13.83 0.14
N VAL A 283 18.12 14.50 1.13
CA VAL A 283 17.38 15.60 1.77
C VAL A 283 17.09 16.69 0.75
N PRO A 284 15.90 17.32 0.79
CA PRO A 284 15.51 18.30 -0.21
C PRO A 284 16.43 19.54 -0.19
N GLY A 285 16.76 20.05 -1.38
CA GLY A 285 17.36 21.36 -1.53
C GLY A 285 16.38 22.49 -1.18
N ALA A 286 16.83 23.73 -1.15
CA ALA A 286 16.01 24.88 -0.75
C ALA A 286 14.71 25.01 -1.57
N GLN A 287 14.78 24.79 -2.88
CA GLN A 287 13.64 24.90 -3.78
C GLN A 287 12.61 23.80 -3.51
N ASP A 288 13.06 22.56 -3.37
CA ASP A 288 12.17 21.42 -3.08
C ASP A 288 11.59 21.53 -1.67
N ALA A 289 12.40 21.98 -0.68
CA ALA A 289 11.91 22.23 0.68
C ALA A 289 10.79 23.27 0.70
N ALA A 290 10.94 24.37 -0.04
CA ALA A 290 9.89 25.38 -0.17
C ALA A 290 8.60 24.79 -0.78
N ALA A 291 8.73 23.98 -1.83
CA ALA A 291 7.60 23.30 -2.44
C ALA A 291 6.91 22.33 -1.44
N ILE A 292 7.69 21.58 -0.65
CA ILE A 292 7.16 20.69 0.38
C ILE A 292 6.43 21.46 1.47
N TRP A 293 6.98 22.58 1.97
CA TRP A 293 6.30 23.45 2.94
C TRP A 293 4.96 23.92 2.40
N LYS A 294 4.90 24.35 1.14
CA LYS A 294 3.68 24.79 0.47
C LYS A 294 2.64 23.68 0.37
N VAL A 295 3.05 22.48 -0.08
CA VAL A 295 2.18 21.31 -0.18
C VAL A 295 1.63 20.90 1.20
N MET A 296 2.49 20.85 2.22
CA MET A 296 2.08 20.52 3.58
C MET A 296 1.19 21.59 4.20
N GLY A 297 1.47 22.87 3.95
CA GLY A 297 0.62 23.99 4.37
C GLY A 297 -0.80 23.83 3.83
N ALA A 298 -0.93 23.60 2.52
CA ALA A 298 -2.22 23.36 1.88
C ALA A 298 -2.94 22.13 2.45
N GLN A 299 -2.22 21.03 2.69
CA GLN A 299 -2.77 19.79 3.25
C GLN A 299 -3.34 19.99 4.67
N PHE A 300 -2.69 20.79 5.51
CA PHE A 300 -3.13 21.08 6.87
C PHE A 300 -4.01 22.31 6.99
N LYS A 301 -4.37 22.94 5.85
CA LYS A 301 -5.13 24.19 5.80
C LYS A 301 -4.45 25.31 6.61
N ALA A 302 -3.13 25.34 6.58
CA ALA A 302 -2.31 26.38 7.18
C ALA A 302 -1.97 27.42 6.12
N GLU A 303 -2.25 28.67 6.41
CA GLU A 303 -1.87 29.81 5.56
C GLU A 303 -0.40 30.15 5.83
N LEU A 304 0.48 29.55 5.03
CA LEU A 304 1.92 29.89 5.04
C LEU A 304 2.18 30.91 3.93
N SER A 305 2.58 32.13 4.31
CA SER A 305 3.01 33.12 3.32
C SER A 305 4.33 32.69 2.65
N ASN A 306 4.57 33.17 1.44
CA ASN A 306 5.85 32.88 0.74
C ASN A 306 7.05 33.36 1.56
N ASP A 307 6.95 34.53 2.20
CA ASP A 307 8.01 35.09 3.04
C ASP A 307 8.30 34.20 4.26
N LEU A 308 7.26 33.64 4.88
CA LEU A 308 7.43 32.68 5.99
C LEU A 308 8.10 31.40 5.50
N ILE A 309 7.70 30.88 4.34
CA ILE A 309 8.30 29.67 3.76
C ILE A 309 9.78 29.89 3.47
N GLU A 310 10.16 31.04 2.91
CA GLU A 310 11.57 31.38 2.64
C GLU A 310 12.39 31.43 3.95
N GLN A 311 11.84 32.06 4.99
CA GLN A 311 12.47 32.09 6.31
C GLN A 311 12.61 30.70 6.93
N LEU A 312 11.60 29.81 6.77
CA LEU A 312 11.65 28.44 7.28
C LEU A 312 12.68 27.59 6.53
N VAL A 313 12.81 27.77 5.22
CA VAL A 313 13.83 27.09 4.41
C VAL A 313 15.24 27.51 4.82
N ASP A 314 15.45 28.80 5.07
CA ASP A 314 16.75 29.31 5.55
C ASP A 314 17.06 28.85 6.99
N LEU A 315 16.04 28.81 7.85
CA LEU A 315 16.16 28.41 9.26
C LEU A 315 16.46 26.93 9.42
N PHE A 316 15.90 26.07 8.56
CA PHE A 316 15.98 24.60 8.63
C PHE A 316 16.64 24.00 7.38
N PRO A 317 17.92 24.24 7.11
CA PRO A 317 18.58 23.72 5.94
C PRO A 317 18.64 22.19 5.96
N GLY A 318 18.26 21.54 4.86
CA GLY A 318 18.28 20.08 4.73
C GLY A 318 17.28 19.34 5.60
N ILE A 319 16.19 19.98 6.01
CA ILE A 319 15.12 19.34 6.78
C ILE A 319 14.41 18.27 5.96
N ALA A 320 14.22 17.07 6.52
CA ALA A 320 13.52 16.00 5.84
C ALA A 320 12.00 16.27 5.74
N PRO A 321 11.31 15.84 4.67
CA PRO A 321 9.87 16.01 4.50
C PRO A 321 9.02 15.52 5.66
N ARG A 322 9.41 14.41 6.30
CA ARG A 322 8.76 13.89 7.52
C ARG A 322 8.83 14.91 8.66
N ASP A 323 9.99 15.55 8.81
CA ASP A 323 10.21 16.52 9.89
C ASP A 323 9.45 17.83 9.61
N ILE A 324 9.40 18.28 8.36
CA ILE A 324 8.54 19.40 7.93
C ILE A 324 7.08 19.13 8.35
N LYS A 325 6.56 17.96 7.98
CA LYS A 325 5.19 17.56 8.32
C LYS A 325 4.92 17.58 9.83
N MET A 326 5.83 17.01 10.60
CA MET A 326 5.67 16.91 12.05
C MET A 326 5.87 18.25 12.76
N LEU A 327 6.81 19.05 12.28
CA LEU A 327 7.06 20.38 12.82
C LEU A 327 5.86 21.32 12.56
N LEU A 328 5.32 21.30 11.34
CA LEU A 328 4.13 22.07 11.00
C LEU A 328 2.92 21.67 11.86
N ARG A 329 2.69 20.36 12.05
CA ARG A 329 1.60 19.88 12.93
C ARG A 329 1.78 20.32 14.36
N LEU A 330 2.99 20.33 14.88
CA LEU A 330 3.28 20.79 16.23
C LEU A 330 3.07 22.30 16.35
N ALA A 331 3.61 23.08 15.42
CA ALA A 331 3.46 24.52 15.38
C ALA A 331 1.98 24.96 15.31
N LEU A 332 1.18 24.29 14.46
CA LEU A 332 -0.26 24.54 14.38
C LEU A 332 -1.00 24.24 15.70
N ARG A 333 -0.62 23.18 16.40
CA ARG A 333 -1.21 22.88 17.71
C ARG A 333 -0.86 23.92 18.75
N VAL A 334 0.40 24.34 18.79
CA VAL A 334 0.88 25.38 19.73
C VAL A 334 0.21 26.72 19.43
N SER A 335 0.21 27.17 18.18
CA SER A 335 -0.45 28.38 17.71
C SER A 335 -1.94 28.39 18.14
N LYS A 336 -2.67 27.31 17.86
CA LYS A 336 -4.09 27.19 18.23
C LYS A 336 -4.33 27.16 19.75
N SER A 337 -3.44 26.51 20.52
CA SER A 337 -3.60 26.36 21.97
C SER A 337 -3.33 27.66 22.75
N HIS A 338 -2.41 28.49 22.24
CA HIS A 338 -1.98 29.73 22.90
C HIS A 338 -2.56 30.99 22.24
N ASP A 339 -3.37 30.84 21.21
CA ASP A 339 -3.88 31.93 20.37
C ASP A 339 -2.75 32.84 19.84
N GLU A 340 -1.62 32.20 19.46
CA GLU A 340 -0.42 32.87 18.96
C GLU A 340 -0.35 32.75 17.42
N PRO A 341 0.27 33.72 16.73
CA PRO A 341 0.46 33.65 15.28
C PRO A 341 1.39 32.47 14.90
N LEU A 342 1.16 31.92 13.72
CA LEU A 342 2.05 30.91 13.12
C LEU A 342 3.24 31.62 12.45
N ASP A 343 4.29 31.90 13.21
CA ASP A 343 5.48 32.64 12.80
C ASP A 343 6.78 31.85 13.02
N VAL A 344 7.89 32.41 12.59
CA VAL A 344 9.24 31.82 12.73
C VAL A 344 9.58 31.50 14.18
N ALA A 345 9.17 32.35 15.14
CA ALA A 345 9.45 32.13 16.55
C ALA A 345 8.75 30.90 17.07
N THR A 346 7.50 30.68 16.67
CA THR A 346 6.71 29.47 16.99
C THR A 346 7.37 28.20 16.40
N PHE A 347 7.84 28.26 15.15
CA PHE A 347 8.54 27.13 14.54
C PHE A 347 9.90 26.87 15.22
N ARG A 348 10.68 27.89 15.53
CA ARG A 348 11.96 27.76 16.25
C ARG A 348 11.78 27.11 17.62
N ARG A 349 10.76 27.53 18.39
CA ARG A 349 10.41 26.94 19.68
C ARG A 349 10.00 25.45 19.54
N CYS A 350 9.19 25.13 18.54
CA CYS A 350 8.76 23.76 18.28
C CYS A 350 9.90 22.85 17.82
N ALA A 351 10.87 23.35 17.08
CA ALA A 351 11.99 22.59 16.55
C ALA A 351 12.88 22.02 17.67
N MET A 352 13.04 22.74 18.80
CA MET A 352 13.81 22.28 19.96
C MET A 352 13.27 20.94 20.53
N PHE A 353 11.96 20.70 20.46
CA PHE A 353 11.32 19.47 20.94
C PHE A 353 11.41 18.31 19.93
N ARG A 354 11.97 18.58 18.75
CA ARG A 354 12.08 17.59 17.67
C ARG A 354 13.52 17.24 17.30
N ALA A 355 14.49 17.79 18.03
CA ALA A 355 15.92 17.65 17.72
C ALA A 355 16.25 18.01 16.25
N ILE A 356 15.53 18.99 15.69
CA ILE A 356 15.77 19.50 14.34
C ILE A 356 16.89 20.52 14.42
N THR A 357 17.89 20.39 13.54
CA THR A 357 19.00 21.33 13.45
C THR A 357 18.49 22.69 12.98
N ILE A 358 18.77 23.73 13.75
CA ILE A 358 18.45 25.10 13.45
C ILE A 358 19.77 25.77 12.99
N LYS A 359 19.71 26.52 11.90
CA LYS A 359 20.84 27.36 11.49
C LYS A 359 21.18 28.33 12.62
N ALA A 360 22.41 28.32 13.08
CA ALA A 360 22.87 29.27 14.09
C ALA A 360 22.73 30.71 13.53
N ASP A 361 22.24 31.61 14.37
CA ASP A 361 22.24 33.04 14.03
C ASP A 361 23.70 33.46 13.86
N ALA A 362 24.07 34.00 12.66
CA ALA A 362 25.42 34.44 12.33
C ALA A 362 25.77 35.76 13.07
#